data_77d7e4f0aaa0006924f2d7a75481a25a
#
_entry.id   77d7e4f0aaa0006924f2d7a75481a25a
#
_cell.length_a   1.000
_cell.length_b   1.000
_cell.length_c   1.000
_cell.angle_alpha   90.00
_cell.angle_beta   90.00
_cell.angle_gamma   90.00
#
_symmetry.space_group_name_H-M   'P 1'
#
loop_
_entity.id
_entity.type
_entity.pdbx_description
1 polymer ?
#
loop_
_entity_poly.entity_id
_entity_poly.type
_entity_poly.pdbx_seq_one_letter_code
_entity_poly.pdbx_strand_id
1 'polypeptide(L)'
;MSAVSDIGALITHEPGLHGGRPVIAETGVTVQRIVVWYKLGLMPEEIAERIGHLSLAQVYAALAYYHANRDAVDSEIADEDAEYERLAREHYIAQEGQ
;
A
#
# COMPACT_ATOMS: atom_id res chain seq x y z
N MET A 1 -30.43 12.24 6.15
CA MET A 1 -30.26 11.63 4.82
C MET A 1 -28.81 11.21 4.66
N SER A 2 -28.57 9.94 4.44
CA SER A 2 -27.21 9.46 4.27
C SER A 2 -26.74 9.64 2.82
N ALA A 3 -25.55 10.17 2.67
CA ALA A 3 -24.96 10.28 1.34
C ALA A 3 -24.40 8.93 0.92
N VAL A 4 -24.49 8.66 -0.37
CA VAL A 4 -23.83 7.48 -0.94
C VAL A 4 -22.35 7.77 -1.07
N SER A 5 -21.51 6.87 -0.56
CA SER A 5 -20.07 7.03 -0.68
C SER A 5 -19.60 6.76 -2.11
N ASP A 6 -18.73 7.62 -2.61
CA ASP A 6 -18.08 7.42 -3.90
C ASP A 6 -16.83 6.58 -3.68
N ILE A 7 -16.87 5.34 -4.13
CA ILE A 7 -15.75 4.41 -3.94
C ILE A 7 -14.47 4.95 -4.58
N GLY A 8 -14.58 5.63 -5.72
CA GLY A 8 -13.42 6.22 -6.38
C GLY A 8 -12.75 7.31 -5.56
N ALA A 9 -13.47 7.96 -4.68
CA ALA A 9 -12.93 9.00 -3.81
C ALA A 9 -12.16 8.42 -2.61
N LEU A 10 -12.24 7.13 -2.38
CA LEU A 10 -11.52 6.48 -1.27
C LEU A 10 -10.03 6.31 -1.56
N ILE A 11 -9.61 6.41 -2.82
CA ILE A 11 -8.21 6.31 -3.21
C ILE A 11 -7.78 7.62 -3.83
N THR A 12 -6.63 8.13 -3.40
CA THR A 12 -6.11 9.40 -3.90
C THR A 12 -4.60 9.29 -4.15
N HIS A 13 -4.07 10.26 -4.89
CA HIS A 13 -2.64 10.41 -5.15
C HIS A 13 -2.24 11.81 -4.70
N GLU A 14 -1.34 11.88 -3.73
CA GLU A 14 -0.85 13.16 -3.23
C GLU A 14 0.64 13.28 -3.55
N PRO A 15 1.05 14.24 -4.40
CA PRO A 15 2.44 14.32 -4.87
C PRO A 15 3.47 14.44 -3.75
N GLY A 16 3.10 15.05 -2.64
CA GLY A 16 4.00 15.22 -1.51
C GLY A 16 4.01 14.06 -0.53
N LEU A 17 3.24 13.02 -0.78
CA LEU A 17 3.08 11.90 0.13
C LEU A 17 3.42 10.60 -0.61
N HIS A 18 4.35 9.84 -0.05
CA HIS A 18 4.76 8.54 -0.60
C HIS A 18 5.14 8.60 -2.10
N GLY A 19 5.71 9.72 -2.54
CA GLY A 19 6.13 9.88 -3.93
C GLY A 19 4.99 9.90 -4.94
N GLY A 20 3.78 10.26 -4.51
CA GLY A 20 2.61 10.29 -5.38
C GLY A 20 1.94 8.94 -5.58
N ARG A 21 2.34 7.92 -4.82
CA ARG A 21 1.72 6.60 -4.91
C ARG A 21 0.28 6.65 -4.40
N PRO A 22 -0.58 5.73 -4.87
CA PRO A 22 -1.97 5.71 -4.41
C PRO A 22 -2.06 5.41 -2.92
N VAL A 23 -2.86 6.21 -2.24
CA VAL A 23 -3.11 6.07 -0.80
C VAL A 23 -4.61 6.05 -0.54
N ILE A 24 -4.99 5.47 0.59
CA ILE A 24 -6.38 5.57 1.06
C ILE A 24 -6.59 6.99 1.54
N ALA A 25 -7.61 7.66 0.99
CA ALA A 25 -7.88 9.06 1.27
C ALA A 25 -7.99 9.34 2.77
N GLU A 26 -7.43 10.45 3.21
CA GLU A 26 -7.43 10.90 4.60
C GLU A 26 -6.66 9.98 5.56
N THR A 27 -5.81 9.12 5.01
CA THR A 27 -4.93 8.27 5.81
C THR A 27 -3.52 8.33 5.25
N GLY A 28 -2.56 7.81 5.99
CA GLY A 28 -1.20 7.63 5.47
C GLY A 28 -0.96 6.23 4.92
N VAL A 29 -2.02 5.43 4.73
CA VAL A 29 -1.89 4.03 4.32
C VAL A 29 -1.91 3.93 2.81
N THR A 30 -0.85 3.37 2.23
CA THR A 30 -0.76 3.18 0.78
C THR A 30 -1.55 1.95 0.34
N VAL A 31 -2.04 1.98 -0.90
CA VAL A 31 -2.62 0.80 -1.54
C VAL A 31 -1.61 -0.34 -1.54
N GLN A 32 -0.35 -0.02 -1.80
CA GLN A 32 0.74 -0.98 -1.84
C GLN A 32 0.85 -1.77 -0.53
N ARG A 33 0.74 -1.11 0.61
CA ARG A 33 0.80 -1.78 1.92
C ARG A 33 -0.33 -2.79 2.08
N ILE A 34 -1.54 -2.42 1.67
CA ILE A 34 -2.69 -3.33 1.71
C ILE A 34 -2.45 -4.54 0.81
N VAL A 35 -1.92 -4.31 -0.39
CA VAL A 35 -1.67 -5.37 -1.36
C VAL A 35 -0.62 -6.36 -0.86
N VAL A 36 0.43 -5.88 -0.21
CA VAL A 36 1.48 -6.74 0.36
C VAL A 36 0.86 -7.70 1.38
N TRP A 37 0.01 -7.20 2.27
CA TRP A 37 -0.65 -8.05 3.27
C TRP A 37 -1.62 -9.03 2.63
N TYR A 38 -2.35 -8.57 1.61
CA TYR A 38 -3.26 -9.42 0.84
C TYR A 38 -2.49 -10.58 0.17
N LYS A 39 -1.33 -10.30 -0.40
CA LYS A 39 -0.49 -11.33 -1.04
C LYS A 39 0.11 -12.30 -0.03
N LEU A 40 0.24 -11.88 1.22
CA LEU A 40 0.67 -12.77 2.30
C LEU A 40 -0.44 -13.69 2.78
N GLY A 41 -1.64 -13.56 2.24
CA GLY A 41 -2.76 -14.44 2.55
C GLY A 41 -3.75 -13.90 3.57
N LEU A 42 -3.60 -12.64 4.00
CA LEU A 42 -4.56 -12.07 4.92
C LEU A 42 -5.87 -11.74 4.19
N MET A 43 -6.98 -12.05 4.84
CA MET A 43 -8.30 -11.67 4.34
C MET A 43 -8.51 -10.17 4.53
N PRO A 44 -9.33 -9.52 3.70
CA PRO A 44 -9.60 -8.09 3.85
C PRO A 44 -10.05 -7.68 5.25
N GLU A 45 -10.86 -8.50 5.91
CA GLU A 45 -11.33 -8.25 7.27
C GLU A 45 -10.17 -8.22 8.26
N GLU A 46 -9.20 -9.13 8.09
CA GLU A 46 -8.02 -9.17 8.93
C GLU A 46 -7.13 -7.96 8.71
N ILE A 47 -7.01 -7.49 7.46
CA ILE A 47 -6.21 -6.31 7.15
C ILE A 47 -6.82 -5.08 7.82
N ALA A 48 -8.15 -4.91 7.72
CA ALA A 48 -8.84 -3.80 8.35
C ALA A 48 -8.64 -3.82 9.87
N GLU A 49 -8.72 -4.99 10.47
CA GLU A 49 -8.54 -5.15 11.92
C GLU A 49 -7.11 -4.81 12.35
N ARG A 50 -6.11 -5.26 11.61
CA ARG A 50 -4.71 -5.03 11.97
C ARG A 50 -4.29 -3.58 11.87
N ILE A 51 -4.81 -2.85 10.90
CA ILE A 51 -4.50 -1.43 10.77
C ILE A 51 -5.33 -0.61 11.77
N GLY A 52 -6.51 -1.12 12.13
CA GLY A 52 -7.29 -0.62 13.26
C GLY A 52 -8.15 0.61 13.00
N HIS A 53 -7.78 1.46 12.05
CA HIS A 53 -8.55 2.67 11.76
C HIS A 53 -9.10 2.69 10.33
N LEU A 54 -8.94 1.59 9.60
CA LEU A 54 -9.51 1.47 8.27
C LEU A 54 -10.83 0.74 8.31
N SER A 55 -11.76 1.21 7.51
CA SER A 55 -13.02 0.48 7.31
C SER A 55 -12.79 -0.64 6.30
N LEU A 56 -13.70 -1.60 6.30
CA LEU A 56 -13.67 -2.68 5.32
C LEU A 56 -13.83 -2.13 3.90
N ALA A 57 -14.66 -1.09 3.72
CA ALA A 57 -14.83 -0.44 2.41
C ALA A 57 -13.52 0.14 1.90
N GLN A 58 -12.72 0.74 2.78
CA GLN A 58 -11.42 1.29 2.40
C GLN A 58 -10.46 0.19 1.96
N VAL A 59 -10.43 -0.94 2.65
CA VAL A 59 -9.58 -2.08 2.27
C VAL A 59 -10.02 -2.64 0.92
N TYR A 60 -11.31 -2.84 0.72
CA TYR A 60 -11.81 -3.32 -0.58
C TYR A 60 -11.56 -2.32 -1.70
N ALA A 61 -11.63 -1.02 -1.43
CA ALA A 61 -11.32 -0.01 -2.43
C ALA A 61 -9.85 -0.10 -2.86
N ALA A 62 -8.94 -0.31 -1.90
CA ALA A 62 -7.53 -0.49 -2.19
C ALA A 62 -7.29 -1.73 -3.06
N LEU A 63 -7.96 -2.83 -2.74
CA LEU A 63 -7.83 -4.06 -3.52
C LEU A 63 -8.46 -3.91 -4.91
N ALA A 64 -9.58 -3.21 -5.03
CA ALA A 64 -10.18 -2.92 -6.34
C ALA A 64 -9.24 -2.08 -7.18
N TYR A 65 -8.62 -1.06 -6.58
CA TYR A 65 -7.61 -0.26 -7.28
C TYR A 65 -6.47 -1.14 -7.78
N TYR A 66 -5.98 -2.03 -6.92
CA TYR A 66 -4.92 -2.95 -7.29
C TYR A 66 -5.30 -3.79 -8.50
N HIS A 67 -6.48 -4.43 -8.47
CA HIS A 67 -6.90 -5.28 -9.57
C HIS A 67 -7.11 -4.50 -10.88
N ALA A 68 -7.47 -3.23 -10.78
CA ALA A 68 -7.59 -2.36 -11.95
C ALA A 68 -6.24 -1.87 -12.47
N ASN A 69 -5.19 -1.92 -11.65
CA ASN A 69 -3.86 -1.36 -11.97
C ASN A 69 -2.74 -2.31 -11.55
N ARG A 70 -2.92 -3.61 -11.79
CA ARG A 70 -2.01 -4.64 -11.26
C ARG A 70 -0.56 -4.42 -11.66
N ASP A 71 -0.31 -4.17 -12.94
CA ASP A 71 1.06 -4.05 -13.41
C ASP A 71 1.78 -2.86 -12.75
N ALA A 72 1.09 -1.74 -12.61
CA ALA A 72 1.68 -0.55 -11.98
C ALA A 72 1.98 -0.80 -10.50
N VAL A 73 1.04 -1.39 -9.77
CA VAL A 73 1.23 -1.65 -8.34
C VAL A 73 2.30 -2.72 -8.12
N ASP A 74 2.27 -3.80 -8.88
CA ASP A 74 3.27 -4.86 -8.78
C ASP A 74 4.67 -4.34 -9.09
N SER A 75 4.79 -3.45 -10.07
CA SER A 75 6.06 -2.81 -10.41
C SER A 75 6.57 -1.94 -9.26
N GLU A 76 5.69 -1.17 -8.62
CA GLU A 76 6.06 -0.36 -7.47
C GLU A 76 6.53 -1.21 -6.30
N ILE A 77 5.86 -2.34 -6.04
CA ILE A 77 6.25 -3.26 -4.98
C ILE A 77 7.63 -3.85 -5.29
N ALA A 78 7.86 -4.28 -6.53
CA ALA A 78 9.14 -4.85 -6.93
C ALA A 78 10.28 -3.83 -6.80
N ASP A 79 10.03 -2.59 -7.21
CA ASP A 79 11.03 -1.52 -7.10
C ASP A 79 11.38 -1.25 -5.64
N GLU A 80 10.40 -1.22 -4.77
CA GLU A 80 10.62 -0.97 -3.35
C GLU A 80 11.37 -2.11 -2.70
N ASP A 81 11.05 -3.35 -3.04
CA ASP A 81 11.76 -4.53 -2.55
C ASP A 81 13.22 -4.52 -3.00
N ALA A 82 13.46 -4.19 -4.26
CA ALA A 82 14.82 -4.11 -4.81
C ALA A 82 15.63 -3.01 -4.10
N GLU A 83 15.01 -1.87 -3.84
CA GLU A 83 15.66 -0.78 -3.12
C GLU A 83 15.97 -1.17 -1.69
N TYR A 84 15.05 -1.83 -1.01
CA TYR A 84 15.28 -2.31 0.34
C TYR A 84 16.44 -3.30 0.39
N GLU A 85 16.46 -4.25 -0.53
CA GLU A 85 17.55 -5.24 -0.59
C GLU A 85 18.89 -4.59 -0.88
N ARG A 86 18.93 -3.60 -1.77
CA ARG A 86 20.13 -2.85 -2.08
C ARG A 86 20.67 -2.12 -0.86
N LEU A 87 19.82 -1.42 -0.15
CA LEU A 87 20.20 -0.68 1.06
C LEU A 87 20.66 -1.61 2.17
N ALA A 88 19.98 -2.74 2.35
CA ALA A 88 20.36 -3.72 3.35
C ALA A 88 21.74 -4.31 3.05
N ARG A 89 22.01 -4.59 1.76
CA ARG A 89 23.28 -5.14 1.32
C ARG A 89 24.41 -4.14 1.54
N GLU A 90 24.20 -2.88 1.20
CA GLU A 90 25.20 -1.83 1.40
C GLU A 90 25.52 -1.65 2.88
N HIS A 91 24.50 -1.67 3.72
CA HIS A 91 24.68 -1.55 5.16
C HIS A 91 25.48 -2.72 5.71
N TYR A 92 25.18 -3.93 5.28
CA TYR A 92 25.88 -5.15 5.70
C TYR A 92 27.36 -5.11 5.29
N ILE A 93 27.64 -4.73 4.05
CA ILE A 93 29.00 -4.63 3.54
C ILE A 93 29.79 -3.57 4.33
N ALA A 94 29.17 -2.43 4.62
CA ALA A 94 29.82 -1.37 5.38
C ALA A 94 30.18 -1.84 6.79
N GLN A 95 29.34 -2.65 7.42
CA GLN A 95 29.64 -3.20 8.74
C GLN A 95 30.78 -4.22 8.69
N GLU A 96 30.81 -5.06 7.67
CA GLU A 96 31.89 -6.03 7.51
C GLU A 96 33.25 -5.39 7.21
N GLY A 97 33.22 -4.22 6.57
CA GLY A 97 34.45 -3.50 6.23
C GLY A 97 35.12 -2.82 7.41
N GLN A 98 34.55 -2.94 8.58
CA GLN A 98 35.17 -2.44 9.82
C GLN A 98 35.85 -3.58 10.58
#